data_a57cce04fb931b06a63be2082a4d2981
#
_entry.id   a57cce04fb931b06a63be2082a4d2981
#
_cell.length_a   1.000
_cell.length_b   1.000
_cell.length_c   1.000
_cell.angle_alpha   90.00
_cell.angle_beta   90.00
_cell.angle_gamma   90.00
#
_symmetry.space_group_name_H-M   'P 1'
#
loop_
_entity.id
_entity.type
_entity.pdbx_description
1 polymer ?
#
loop_
_entity_poly.entity_id
_entity_poly.type
_entity_poly.pdbx_seq_one_letter_code
_entity_poly.pdbx_strand_id
1 'polypeptide(L)'
;AAAGGAAFLLGSDHIVAKLLADNSYSSDTPDFWRRDGMRYPSHAGRFTGEPAYYSHVLGASHRLLEMTKTNPADYDYCILHSPNGKFPREVARRLGFTSAQLAPSLLVDYIGNAYSATTMLSLAAVLDIARANQKIFMVSYGSGAGSDAFVWETTKELVSLQKAKAKTKQLVAYQIQQKTYVDYVQFLKLTH
;
A
#
# COMPACT_ATOMS: atom_id res chain seq x y z
N ALA A 1 3.89 -14.35 -1.68
CA ALA A 1 2.51 -14.10 -1.30
C ALA A 1 2.41 -14.06 0.22
N ALA A 2 1.50 -13.26 0.76
CA ALA A 2 1.24 -13.16 2.19
C ALA A 2 -0.28 -13.14 2.44
N ALA A 3 -0.69 -13.45 3.66
CA ALA A 3 -2.03 -13.21 4.15
C ALA A 3 -2.04 -11.96 5.03
N GLY A 4 -3.06 -11.15 4.88
CA GLY A 4 -3.25 -9.95 5.69
C GLY A 4 -4.59 -9.29 5.40
N GLY A 5 -5.06 -8.49 6.33
CA GLY A 5 -6.31 -7.74 6.19
C GLY A 5 -6.24 -6.43 6.96
N ALA A 6 -6.93 -5.42 6.48
CA ALA A 6 -7.13 -4.16 7.16
C ALA A 6 -8.59 -3.74 7.03
N ALA A 7 -9.13 -3.11 8.07
CA ALA A 7 -10.46 -2.55 8.07
C ALA A 7 -10.41 -1.09 8.52
N PHE A 8 -11.14 -0.24 7.82
CA PHE A 8 -11.25 1.19 8.12
C PHE A 8 -12.72 1.56 8.25
N LEU A 9 -13.05 2.26 9.33
CA LEU A 9 -14.36 2.86 9.49
C LEU A 9 -14.38 4.23 8.83
N LEU A 10 -15.31 4.45 7.93
CA LEU A 10 -15.54 5.76 7.30
C LEU A 10 -16.65 6.49 8.05
N GLY A 11 -16.44 7.78 8.28
CA GLY A 11 -17.40 8.59 9.03
C GLY A 11 -17.08 10.09 8.92
N SER A 12 -17.88 10.91 9.59
CA SER A 12 -17.75 12.36 9.65
C SER A 12 -17.23 12.87 11.00
N ASP A 13 -17.26 12.04 12.04
CA ASP A 13 -16.88 12.40 13.42
C ASP A 13 -15.60 11.68 13.84
N HIS A 14 -14.81 12.34 14.69
CA HIS A 14 -13.56 11.80 15.23
C HIS A 14 -12.60 11.27 14.15
N ILE A 15 -12.50 11.99 13.05
CA ILE A 15 -11.73 11.59 11.87
C ILE A 15 -10.23 11.62 12.19
N VAL A 16 -9.55 10.50 12.01
CA VAL A 16 -8.10 10.36 12.21
C VAL A 16 -7.28 10.78 10.99
N ALA A 17 -7.85 10.67 9.80
CA ALA A 17 -7.28 11.16 8.55
C ALA A 17 -8.40 11.57 7.59
N LYS A 18 -8.23 12.69 6.90
CA LYS A 18 -9.16 13.22 5.88
C LYS A 18 -8.65 12.86 4.51
N LEU A 19 -9.54 12.43 3.64
CA LEU A 19 -9.29 12.34 2.20
C LEU A 19 -9.38 13.75 1.61
N LEU A 20 -8.29 14.23 1.02
CA LEU A 20 -8.21 15.55 0.41
C LEU A 20 -8.42 15.52 -1.10
N ALA A 21 -7.92 14.48 -1.75
CA ALA A 21 -8.03 14.30 -3.19
C ALA A 21 -7.87 12.82 -3.55
N ASP A 22 -8.45 12.43 -4.67
CA ASP A 22 -8.30 11.11 -5.25
C ASP A 22 -8.39 11.16 -6.78
N ASN A 23 -7.84 10.16 -7.43
CA ASN A 23 -8.08 9.86 -8.83
C ASN A 23 -7.87 8.38 -9.14
N SER A 24 -8.33 7.96 -10.31
CA SER A 24 -8.12 6.62 -10.84
C SER A 24 -7.45 6.67 -12.22
N TYR A 25 -6.62 5.69 -12.51
CA TYR A 25 -5.99 5.47 -13.80
C TYR A 25 -6.10 4.00 -14.18
N SER A 26 -6.71 3.71 -15.32
CA SER A 26 -6.85 2.36 -15.84
C SER A 26 -6.65 2.33 -17.35
N SER A 27 -6.21 1.21 -17.88
CA SER A 27 -6.13 0.94 -19.31
C SER A 27 -6.33 -0.56 -19.58
N ASP A 28 -6.63 -0.92 -20.81
CA ASP A 28 -6.72 -2.32 -21.22
C ASP A 28 -5.33 -2.95 -21.28
N THR A 29 -4.90 -3.48 -20.12
CA THR A 29 -3.59 -4.12 -19.98
C THR A 29 -3.76 -5.43 -19.21
N PRO A 30 -3.93 -6.57 -19.90
CA PRO A 30 -4.10 -7.87 -19.26
C PRO A 30 -2.76 -8.39 -18.72
N ASP A 31 -2.50 -8.14 -17.44
CA ASP A 31 -1.30 -8.59 -16.72
C ASP A 31 -1.53 -9.89 -15.96
N PHE A 32 -2.72 -10.06 -15.38
CA PHE A 32 -3.21 -11.29 -14.78
C PHE A 32 -4.62 -11.59 -15.28
N TRP A 33 -4.90 -12.84 -15.56
CA TRP A 33 -6.23 -13.30 -15.97
C TRP A 33 -6.49 -14.72 -15.49
N ARG A 34 -7.77 -15.06 -15.36
CA ARG A 34 -8.22 -16.42 -15.05
C ARG A 34 -9.27 -16.83 -16.09
N ARG A 35 -9.04 -17.95 -16.74
CA ARG A 35 -10.05 -18.58 -17.57
C ARG A 35 -11.00 -19.42 -16.71
N ASP A 36 -12.23 -19.58 -17.17
CA ASP A 36 -13.22 -20.41 -16.49
C ASP A 36 -12.68 -21.83 -16.28
N GLY A 37 -12.98 -22.40 -15.11
CA GLY A 37 -12.52 -23.73 -14.72
C GLY A 37 -11.03 -23.82 -14.28
N MET A 38 -10.24 -22.76 -14.41
CA MET A 38 -8.84 -22.76 -13.96
C MET A 38 -8.73 -22.41 -12.49
N ARG A 39 -8.03 -23.27 -11.72
CA ARG A 39 -7.80 -23.05 -10.28
C ARG A 39 -6.92 -21.83 -10.01
N TYR A 40 -5.91 -21.60 -10.84
CA TYR A 40 -4.93 -20.54 -10.66
C TYR A 40 -4.98 -19.52 -11.80
N PRO A 41 -4.73 -18.23 -11.53
CA PRO A 41 -4.60 -17.24 -12.59
C PRO A 41 -3.31 -17.46 -13.38
N SER A 42 -3.36 -17.06 -14.65
CA SER A 42 -2.19 -16.88 -15.50
C SER A 42 -1.69 -15.44 -15.39
N HIS A 43 -0.43 -15.20 -15.76
CA HIS A 43 0.15 -13.86 -15.75
C HIS A 43 1.07 -13.64 -16.96
N ALA A 44 1.25 -12.37 -17.33
CA ALA A 44 2.00 -11.94 -18.50
C ALA A 44 3.54 -11.91 -18.30
N GLY A 45 4.07 -12.61 -17.28
CA GLY A 45 5.50 -12.68 -17.02
C GLY A 45 6.10 -11.30 -16.73
N ARG A 46 7.11 -10.89 -17.53
CA ARG A 46 7.79 -9.60 -17.36
C ARG A 46 6.88 -8.37 -17.54
N PHE A 47 5.80 -8.50 -18.30
CA PHE A 47 4.85 -7.41 -18.54
C PHE A 47 4.01 -7.05 -17.30
N THR A 48 4.03 -7.85 -16.25
CA THR A 48 3.41 -7.50 -14.96
C THR A 48 4.09 -6.32 -14.28
N GLY A 49 5.37 -6.08 -14.56
CA GLY A 49 6.10 -4.88 -14.12
C GLY A 49 5.93 -3.73 -15.10
N GLU A 50 6.42 -3.92 -16.31
CA GLU A 50 6.34 -2.95 -17.43
C GLU A 50 5.62 -3.64 -18.60
N PRO A 51 4.51 -3.10 -19.15
CA PRO A 51 3.93 -1.80 -18.80
C PRO A 51 2.96 -1.80 -17.60
N ALA A 52 2.50 -2.96 -17.09
CA ALA A 52 1.34 -3.00 -16.21
C ALA A 52 1.52 -2.17 -14.92
N TYR A 53 2.31 -2.65 -13.96
CA TYR A 53 2.44 -1.98 -12.66
C TYR A 53 2.98 -0.54 -12.79
N TYR A 54 4.12 -0.37 -13.49
CA TYR A 54 4.79 0.94 -13.53
C TYR A 54 3.96 1.99 -14.25
N SER A 55 3.40 1.68 -15.42
CA SER A 55 2.60 2.64 -16.18
C SER A 55 1.37 3.11 -15.40
N HIS A 56 0.68 2.19 -14.70
CA HIS A 56 -0.53 2.53 -13.97
C HIS A 56 -0.24 3.31 -12.70
N VAL A 57 0.73 2.85 -11.88
CA VAL A 57 1.09 3.53 -10.64
C VAL A 57 1.67 4.93 -10.92
N LEU A 58 2.55 5.05 -11.93
CA LEU A 58 3.08 6.35 -12.33
C LEU A 58 2.00 7.26 -12.94
N GLY A 59 1.12 6.71 -13.79
CA GLY A 59 0.03 7.46 -14.41
C GLY A 59 -0.93 8.05 -13.37
N ALA A 60 -1.39 7.24 -12.40
CA ALA A 60 -2.23 7.72 -11.31
C ALA A 60 -1.49 8.75 -10.43
N SER A 61 -0.19 8.51 -10.16
CA SER A 61 0.64 9.42 -9.36
C SER A 61 0.81 10.78 -10.00
N HIS A 62 1.23 10.82 -11.26
CA HIS A 62 1.44 12.09 -11.98
C HIS A 62 0.15 12.89 -12.07
N ARG A 63 -0.97 12.22 -12.40
CA ARG A 63 -2.28 12.88 -12.45
C ARG A 63 -2.68 13.47 -11.10
N LEU A 64 -2.45 12.77 -10.00
CA LEU A 64 -2.77 13.26 -8.66
C LEU A 64 -1.92 14.49 -8.29
N LEU A 65 -0.61 14.43 -8.52
CA LEU A 65 0.31 15.56 -8.28
C LEU A 65 -0.08 16.80 -9.10
N GLU A 66 -0.43 16.60 -10.37
CA GLU A 66 -0.90 17.68 -11.25
C GLU A 66 -2.22 18.28 -10.77
N MET A 67 -3.23 17.45 -10.45
CA MET A 67 -4.55 17.88 -9.97
C MET A 67 -4.44 18.68 -8.66
N THR A 68 -3.59 18.24 -7.76
CA THR A 68 -3.39 18.88 -6.45
C THR A 68 -2.37 20.02 -6.49
N LYS A 69 -1.67 20.20 -7.62
CA LYS A 69 -0.57 21.18 -7.78
C LYS A 69 0.50 21.03 -6.69
N THR A 70 0.83 19.79 -6.37
CA THR A 70 1.82 19.44 -5.34
C THR A 70 3.02 18.70 -5.94
N ASN A 71 4.09 18.64 -5.14
CA ASN A 71 5.31 17.91 -5.44
C ASN A 71 5.55 16.83 -4.37
N PRO A 72 6.38 15.82 -4.62
CA PRO A 72 6.72 14.78 -3.63
C PRO A 72 7.23 15.33 -2.30
N ALA A 73 7.89 16.50 -2.30
CA ALA A 73 8.39 17.15 -1.08
C ALA A 73 7.27 17.70 -0.17
N ASP A 74 6.05 17.88 -0.68
CA ASP A 74 4.91 18.37 0.08
C ASP A 74 4.25 17.30 0.96
N TYR A 75 4.74 16.05 0.87
CA TYR A 75 4.21 14.90 1.60
C TYR A 75 5.21 14.39 2.63
N ASP A 76 4.69 13.98 3.78
CA ASP A 76 5.50 13.36 4.85
C ASP A 76 5.73 11.87 4.58
N TYR A 77 4.76 11.20 3.98
CA TYR A 77 4.81 9.76 3.68
C TYR A 77 4.36 9.46 2.26
N CYS A 78 4.97 8.40 1.71
CA CYS A 78 4.61 7.81 0.43
C CYS A 78 4.22 6.33 0.64
N ILE A 79 3.05 5.95 0.17
CA ILE A 79 2.55 4.58 0.21
C ILE A 79 2.30 4.12 -1.22
N LEU A 80 2.96 3.06 -1.65
CA LEU A 80 2.78 2.47 -2.97
C LEU A 80 2.43 0.99 -2.82
N HIS A 81 1.51 0.51 -3.64
CA HIS A 81 1.27 -0.93 -3.72
C HIS A 81 2.58 -1.66 -3.94
N SER A 82 2.82 -2.70 -3.17
CA SER A 82 4.11 -3.37 -3.08
C SER A 82 4.00 -4.86 -3.42
N PRO A 83 4.01 -5.23 -4.72
CA PRO A 83 4.04 -6.64 -5.12
C PRO A 83 5.32 -7.35 -4.67
N ASN A 84 6.38 -6.60 -4.54
CA ASN A 84 7.71 -6.98 -4.04
C ASN A 84 8.44 -5.73 -3.54
N GLY A 85 9.60 -5.91 -2.93
CA GLY A 85 10.38 -4.77 -2.39
C GLY A 85 11.04 -3.87 -3.44
N LYS A 86 11.18 -4.32 -4.70
CA LYS A 86 11.83 -3.54 -5.77
C LYS A 86 10.90 -2.50 -6.39
N PHE A 87 9.67 -2.88 -6.71
CA PHE A 87 8.75 -2.06 -7.51
C PHE A 87 8.40 -0.72 -6.85
N PRO A 88 7.97 -0.67 -5.56
CA PRO A 88 7.64 0.60 -4.92
C PRO A 88 8.85 1.52 -4.78
N ARG A 89 10.05 0.97 -4.55
CA ARG A 89 11.28 1.76 -4.47
C ARG A 89 11.62 2.42 -5.79
N GLU A 90 11.47 1.71 -6.90
CA GLU A 90 11.72 2.26 -8.24
C GLU A 90 10.68 3.34 -8.61
N VAL A 91 9.40 3.12 -8.30
CA VAL A 91 8.37 4.15 -8.53
C VAL A 91 8.64 5.39 -7.67
N ALA A 92 8.92 5.23 -6.38
CA ALA A 92 9.24 6.36 -5.51
C ALA A 92 10.42 7.17 -6.04
N ARG A 93 11.49 6.51 -6.49
CA ARG A 93 12.64 7.15 -7.10
C ARG A 93 12.28 7.92 -8.38
N ARG A 94 11.47 7.33 -9.29
CA ARG A 94 11.01 7.99 -10.52
C ARG A 94 10.15 9.21 -10.24
N LEU A 95 9.34 9.17 -9.20
CA LEU A 95 8.48 10.29 -8.79
C LEU A 95 9.25 11.37 -8.01
N GLY A 96 10.42 11.07 -7.46
CA GLY A 96 11.20 11.99 -6.64
C GLY A 96 10.91 11.92 -5.13
N PHE A 97 10.22 10.87 -4.66
CA PHE A 97 10.09 10.59 -3.22
C PHE A 97 11.38 10.06 -2.64
N THR A 98 11.69 10.46 -1.42
CA THR A 98 12.83 9.97 -0.66
C THR A 98 12.58 8.58 -0.07
N SER A 99 13.67 7.86 0.22
CA SER A 99 13.57 6.57 0.92
C SER A 99 12.95 6.72 2.31
N ALA A 100 13.16 7.84 2.99
CA ALA A 100 12.58 8.11 4.31
C ALA A 100 11.05 8.22 4.27
N GLN A 101 10.49 8.86 3.24
CA GLN A 101 9.04 8.95 3.05
C GLN A 101 8.40 7.59 2.75
N LEU A 102 9.09 6.72 2.03
CA LEU A 102 8.59 5.40 1.62
C LEU A 102 8.77 4.32 2.70
N ALA A 103 9.87 4.35 3.46
CA ALA A 103 10.27 3.26 4.35
C ALA A 103 9.18 2.77 5.31
N PRO A 104 8.36 3.64 5.95
CA PRO A 104 7.32 3.19 6.87
C PRO A 104 6.23 2.33 6.23
N SER A 105 6.03 2.43 4.92
CA SER A 105 5.01 1.72 4.16
C SER A 105 5.48 0.37 3.59
N LEU A 106 6.78 0.06 3.65
CA LEU A 106 7.37 -1.12 3.01
C LEU A 106 7.17 -2.41 3.83
N LEU A 107 5.92 -2.73 4.16
CA LEU A 107 5.58 -3.96 4.90
C LEU A 107 5.94 -5.23 4.12
N VAL A 108 6.04 -5.13 2.80
CA VAL A 108 6.39 -6.24 1.91
C VAL A 108 7.75 -6.87 2.27
N ASP A 109 8.68 -6.11 2.84
CA ASP A 109 9.98 -6.62 3.28
C ASP A 109 9.88 -7.56 4.49
N TYR A 110 8.78 -7.49 5.24
CA TYR A 110 8.56 -8.24 6.48
C TYR A 110 7.53 -9.37 6.34
N ILE A 111 6.44 -9.10 5.60
CA ILE A 111 5.32 -10.03 5.49
C ILE A 111 5.08 -10.54 4.07
N GLY A 112 5.74 -9.95 3.05
CA GLY A 112 5.48 -10.24 1.66
C GLY A 112 4.26 -9.49 1.10
N ASN A 113 3.83 -9.86 -0.12
CA ASN A 113 2.69 -9.22 -0.79
C ASN A 113 1.35 -9.77 -0.27
N ALA A 114 0.57 -8.94 0.39
CA ALA A 114 -0.79 -9.24 0.84
C ALA A 114 -1.87 -8.84 -0.20
N TYR A 115 -1.48 -8.66 -1.47
CA TYR A 115 -2.36 -8.32 -2.61
C TYR A 115 -3.22 -7.08 -2.35
N SER A 116 -4.55 -7.20 -2.42
CA SER A 116 -5.48 -6.08 -2.21
C SER A 116 -5.36 -5.42 -0.83
N ALA A 117 -4.90 -6.14 0.19
CA ALA A 117 -4.67 -5.60 1.52
C ALA A 117 -3.36 -4.82 1.66
N THR A 118 -2.40 -4.95 0.72
CA THR A 118 -1.05 -4.39 0.87
C THR A 118 -1.05 -2.89 1.16
N THR A 119 -1.73 -2.10 0.31
CA THR A 119 -1.76 -0.64 0.44
C THR A 119 -2.48 -0.20 1.71
N MET A 120 -3.57 -0.88 2.07
CA MET A 120 -4.34 -0.58 3.28
C MET A 120 -3.57 -0.93 4.56
N LEU A 121 -2.85 -2.05 4.59
CA LEU A 121 -1.95 -2.39 5.69
C LEU A 121 -0.83 -1.36 5.84
N SER A 122 -0.26 -0.90 4.72
CA SER A 122 0.74 0.16 4.71
C SER A 122 0.18 1.49 5.23
N LEU A 123 -1.07 1.83 4.89
CA LEU A 123 -1.75 3.00 5.45
C LEU A 123 -1.91 2.85 6.97
N ALA A 124 -2.35 1.68 7.45
CA ALA A 124 -2.46 1.43 8.88
C ALA A 124 -1.11 1.59 9.61
N ALA A 125 -0.01 1.09 9.01
CA ALA A 125 1.33 1.24 9.57
C ALA A 125 1.81 2.69 9.62
N VAL A 126 1.54 3.46 8.57
CA VAL A 126 1.87 4.90 8.54
C VAL A 126 1.04 5.66 9.56
N LEU A 127 -0.26 5.39 9.68
CA LEU A 127 -1.12 6.01 10.70
C LEU A 127 -0.69 5.66 12.14
N ASP A 128 -0.04 4.53 12.36
CA ASP A 128 0.49 4.16 13.68
C ASP A 128 1.63 5.06 14.15
N ILE A 129 2.32 5.77 13.24
CA ILE A 129 3.51 6.60 13.55
C ILE A 129 3.38 8.07 13.13
N ALA A 130 2.43 8.39 12.27
CA ALA A 130 2.23 9.76 11.77
C ALA A 130 1.82 10.71 12.90
N ARG A 131 2.15 11.98 12.73
CA ARG A 131 1.70 13.07 13.60
C ARG A 131 0.47 13.74 13.02
N ALA A 132 -0.19 14.58 13.78
CA ALA A 132 -1.27 15.41 13.28
C ALA A 132 -0.79 16.36 12.17
N ASN A 133 -1.66 16.65 11.21
CA ASN A 133 -1.44 17.56 10.07
C ASN A 133 -0.31 17.11 9.13
N GLN A 134 -0.03 15.82 9.06
CA GLN A 134 0.89 15.26 8.09
C GLN A 134 0.15 14.75 6.86
N LYS A 135 0.77 14.92 5.69
CA LYS A 135 0.21 14.50 4.41
C LYS A 135 0.79 13.17 3.95
N ILE A 136 -0.09 12.31 3.48
CA ILE A 136 0.25 10.98 2.98
C ILE A 136 -0.17 10.89 1.52
N PHE A 137 0.80 10.60 0.65
CA PHE A 137 0.56 10.22 -0.74
C PHE A 137 0.42 8.71 -0.84
N MET A 138 -0.70 8.21 -1.36
CA MET A 138 -0.99 6.78 -1.41
C MET A 138 -1.44 6.36 -2.81
N VAL A 139 -0.85 5.31 -3.37
CA VAL A 139 -1.27 4.75 -4.66
C VAL A 139 -1.41 3.24 -4.56
N SER A 140 -2.59 2.76 -4.88
CA SER A 140 -2.90 1.34 -5.04
C SER A 140 -2.59 0.84 -6.45
N TYR A 141 -2.59 -0.46 -6.62
CA TYR A 141 -2.58 -1.12 -7.92
C TYR A 141 -3.34 -2.44 -7.82
N GLY A 142 -4.18 -2.69 -8.79
CA GLY A 142 -4.88 -3.94 -8.97
C GLY A 142 -4.66 -4.49 -10.37
N SER A 143 -4.44 -5.80 -10.46
CA SER A 143 -4.28 -6.49 -11.74
C SER A 143 -5.54 -6.41 -12.57
N GLY A 144 -5.35 -6.26 -13.89
CA GLY A 144 -6.44 -6.13 -14.83
C GLY A 144 -6.69 -4.79 -15.51
N ALA A 145 -5.93 -3.79 -15.40
CA ALA A 145 -4.96 -3.12 -14.61
C ALA A 145 -5.50 -1.75 -14.23
N GLY A 146 -5.43 -1.39 -12.99
CA GLY A 146 -5.88 -0.11 -12.49
C GLY A 146 -5.11 0.34 -11.26
N SER A 147 -4.98 1.65 -11.10
CA SER A 147 -4.40 2.29 -9.93
C SER A 147 -5.30 3.41 -9.45
N ASP A 148 -5.54 3.45 -8.15
CA ASP A 148 -6.20 4.57 -7.49
C ASP A 148 -5.17 5.30 -6.63
N ALA A 149 -5.16 6.61 -6.72
CA ALA A 149 -4.24 7.47 -5.98
C ALA A 149 -5.02 8.41 -5.05
N PHE A 150 -4.48 8.63 -3.85
CA PHE A 150 -5.14 9.36 -2.78
C PHE A 150 -4.18 10.30 -2.07
N VAL A 151 -4.68 11.44 -1.64
CA VAL A 151 -4.01 12.33 -0.67
C VAL A 151 -4.79 12.31 0.63
N TRP A 152 -4.12 11.93 1.70
CA TRP A 152 -4.66 11.97 3.05
C TRP A 152 -3.96 13.01 3.89
N GLU A 153 -4.70 13.62 4.82
CA GLU A 153 -4.15 14.49 5.85
C GLU A 153 -4.58 13.97 7.23
N THR A 154 -3.62 13.71 8.09
CA THR A 154 -3.86 13.26 9.45
C THR A 154 -4.39 14.38 10.34
N THR A 155 -5.16 14.03 11.36
CA THR A 155 -5.72 15.00 12.32
C THR A 155 -5.18 14.77 13.72
N LYS A 156 -5.52 15.68 14.64
CA LYS A 156 -5.20 15.54 16.09
C LYS A 156 -5.85 14.32 16.73
N GLU A 157 -6.97 13.83 16.19
CA GLU A 157 -7.68 12.66 16.69
C GLU A 157 -6.85 11.36 16.55
N LEU A 158 -5.90 11.35 15.62
CA LEU A 158 -4.99 10.22 15.41
C LEU A 158 -4.21 9.85 16.68
N VAL A 159 -3.82 10.84 17.48
CA VAL A 159 -3.05 10.61 18.73
C VAL A 159 -3.82 9.73 19.72
N SER A 160 -5.13 9.93 19.81
CA SER A 160 -5.99 9.14 20.70
C SER A 160 -6.08 7.68 20.23
N LEU A 161 -6.24 7.48 18.92
CA LEU A 161 -6.24 6.14 18.31
C LEU A 161 -4.90 5.42 18.53
N GLN A 162 -3.78 6.10 18.29
CA GLN A 162 -2.44 5.52 18.49
C GLN A 162 -2.21 5.07 19.93
N LYS A 163 -2.63 5.88 20.92
CA LYS A 163 -2.55 5.51 22.34
C LYS A 163 -3.40 4.28 22.67
N ALA A 164 -4.62 4.20 22.14
CA ALA A 164 -5.50 3.06 22.33
C ALA A 164 -4.90 1.78 21.72
N LYS A 165 -4.41 1.85 20.48
CA LYS A 165 -3.76 0.73 19.78
C LYS A 165 -2.48 0.26 20.48
N ALA A 166 -1.67 1.19 20.97
CA ALA A 166 -0.46 0.85 21.72
C ALA A 166 -0.79 0.10 23.03
N LYS A 167 -1.81 0.58 23.78
CA LYS A 167 -2.26 -0.06 25.02
C LYS A 167 -2.77 -1.49 24.79
N THR A 168 -3.43 -1.73 23.65
CA THR A 168 -4.01 -3.04 23.29
C THR A 168 -3.09 -3.90 22.44
N LYS A 169 -1.85 -3.46 22.19
CA LYS A 169 -0.87 -4.15 21.35
C LYS A 169 -1.36 -4.38 19.91
N GLN A 170 -2.09 -3.41 19.36
CA GLN A 170 -2.68 -3.48 18.00
C GLN A 170 -1.95 -2.64 16.97
N LEU A 171 -0.78 -2.08 17.30
CA LEU A 171 0.07 -1.44 16.30
C LEU A 171 0.58 -2.47 15.29
N VAL A 172 0.65 -2.10 14.03
CA VAL A 172 1.10 -2.99 12.93
C VAL A 172 2.49 -3.54 13.21
N ALA A 173 3.42 -2.72 13.69
CA ALA A 173 4.77 -3.16 14.05
C ALA A 173 4.75 -4.27 15.12
N TYR A 174 3.88 -4.16 16.12
CA TYR A 174 3.73 -5.21 17.14
C TYR A 174 3.19 -6.50 16.55
N GLN A 175 2.14 -6.41 15.72
CA GLN A 175 1.53 -7.58 15.08
C GLN A 175 2.51 -8.32 14.17
N ILE A 176 3.33 -7.59 13.41
CA ILE A 176 4.38 -8.19 12.56
C ILE A 176 5.42 -8.97 13.39
N GLN A 177 5.68 -8.55 14.62
CA GLN A 177 6.60 -9.27 15.52
C GLN A 177 6.01 -10.58 16.07
N GLN A 178 4.67 -10.72 16.08
CA GLN A 178 3.97 -11.92 16.54
C GLN A 178 3.97 -13.01 15.45
N LYS A 179 5.15 -13.53 15.11
CA LYS A 179 5.32 -14.54 14.05
C LYS A 179 6.14 -15.72 14.54
N THR A 180 5.77 -16.89 14.05
CA THR A 180 6.54 -18.13 14.23
C THR A 180 7.17 -18.49 12.89
N TYR A 181 8.49 -18.67 12.89
CA TYR A 181 9.19 -19.14 11.71
C TYR A 181 9.11 -20.67 11.61
N VAL A 182 8.90 -21.13 10.41
CA VAL A 182 8.98 -22.55 10.03
C VAL A 182 10.03 -22.71 8.95
N ASP A 183 10.67 -23.87 8.89
CA ASP A 183 11.57 -24.19 7.79
C ASP A 183 10.78 -24.56 6.51
N TYR A 184 11.50 -24.68 5.39
CA TYR A 184 10.87 -24.95 4.10
C TYR A 184 10.13 -26.31 4.07
N VAL A 185 10.65 -27.33 4.75
CA VAL A 185 10.03 -28.67 4.80
C VAL A 185 8.73 -28.61 5.61
N GLN A 186 8.74 -27.89 6.73
CA GLN A 186 7.54 -27.65 7.53
C GLN A 186 6.49 -26.86 6.74
N PHE A 187 6.92 -25.82 6.00
CA PHE A 187 6.03 -25.06 5.12
C PHE A 187 5.35 -25.95 4.07
N LEU A 188 6.10 -26.81 3.39
CA LEU A 188 5.53 -27.75 2.41
C LEU A 188 4.49 -28.69 3.04
N LYS A 189 4.74 -29.19 4.24
CA LYS A 189 3.78 -30.07 4.96
C LYS A 189 2.50 -29.36 5.37
N LEU A 190 2.55 -28.03 5.58
CA LEU A 190 1.38 -27.22 5.93
C LEU A 190 0.55 -26.80 4.72
N THR A 191 1.10 -26.86 3.51
CA THR A 191 0.46 -26.39 2.27
C THR A 191 -0.01 -27.52 1.35
N HIS A 192 0.31 -28.76 1.67
CA HIS A 192 -0.11 -30.00 0.99
C HIS A 192 -0.85 -30.92 1.95
#